data_2a06c5a4d534bfb058a0fe285bbc1570
#
_entry.id   2a06c5a4d534bfb058a0fe285bbc1570
#
_cell.length_a   1.000
_cell.length_b   1.000
_cell.length_c   1.000
_cell.angle_alpha   90.00
_cell.angle_beta   90.00
_cell.angle_gamma   90.00
#
_symmetry.space_group_name_H-M   'P 1'
#
loop_
_entity.id
_entity.type
_entity.pdbx_description
1 polymer ?
#
loop_
_entity_poly.entity_id
_entity_poly.type
_entity_poly.pdbx_seq_one_letter_code
_entity_poly.pdbx_strand_id
1 'polypeptide(L)'
;TAEKYNGLCNLFFDDTNPSKEKVEFVNAIKKDIEWLGFKWYEIHYASDFFDVIFEKAVKLIKDGKAFVCDLTADEIRETRGTLTEPGVNSPYRDRSVEENLRLFREMRAGKYDDGEKVLRAKIDMAANNINMRDPVIYRIVKAPHHRQGTKWVIYPMYDFAHPLEDAIEGITHSCCSLEFEDHRPLYDWVVEKCGFNPRPRQIEFARLNLTHTIMSKRYLRQLVEDGVVEGWNDPRMPTLKIGR
;
A
#
# COMPACT_ATOMS: atom_id res chain seq x y z
N THR A 1 -2.58 -11.03 18.91
CA THR A 1 -1.86 -10.02 19.73
C THR A 1 -2.84 -9.20 20.54
N ALA A 2 -3.88 -8.58 19.93
CA ALA A 2 -4.85 -7.75 20.64
C ALA A 2 -5.47 -8.46 21.86
N GLU A 3 -6.01 -9.65 21.68
CA GLU A 3 -6.58 -10.45 22.77
C GLU A 3 -5.56 -10.71 23.92
N LYS A 4 -4.33 -11.09 23.58
CA LYS A 4 -3.26 -11.35 24.56
C LYS A 4 -2.94 -10.13 25.44
N TYR A 5 -3.06 -8.94 24.90
CA TYR A 5 -2.71 -7.68 25.57
C TYR A 5 -3.93 -6.83 25.94
N ASN A 6 -5.13 -7.41 25.86
CA ASN A 6 -6.40 -6.73 26.11
C ASN A 6 -6.58 -5.44 25.29
N GLY A 7 -6.13 -5.47 24.05
CA GLY A 7 -6.23 -4.38 23.09
C GLY A 7 -7.41 -4.53 22.14
N LEU A 8 -7.68 -3.47 21.38
CA LEU A 8 -8.68 -3.49 20.31
C LEU A 8 -8.08 -4.10 19.03
N CYS A 9 -8.91 -4.80 18.25
CA CYS A 9 -8.55 -5.37 16.97
C CYS A 9 -9.49 -4.83 15.89
N ASN A 10 -9.01 -3.95 15.04
CA ASN A 10 -9.76 -3.46 13.91
C ASN A 10 -9.52 -4.33 12.67
N LEU A 11 -10.52 -4.42 11.82
CA LEU A 11 -10.40 -5.01 10.49
C LEU A 11 -10.29 -3.89 9.47
N PHE A 12 -9.12 -3.80 8.83
CA PHE A 12 -8.82 -2.80 7.83
C PHE A 12 -8.78 -3.40 6.42
N PHE A 13 -9.41 -2.73 5.47
CA PHE A 13 -9.36 -3.05 4.05
C PHE A 13 -8.61 -1.97 3.27
N ASP A 14 -7.43 -2.33 2.74
CA ASP A 14 -6.70 -1.47 1.80
C ASP A 14 -7.38 -1.55 0.43
N ASP A 15 -8.33 -0.65 0.20
CA ASP A 15 -9.05 -0.51 -1.06
C ASP A 15 -8.52 0.67 -1.91
N THR A 16 -7.21 0.90 -1.89
CA THR A 16 -6.55 1.97 -2.66
C THR A 16 -6.48 1.70 -4.18
N ASN A 17 -6.79 0.48 -4.63
CA ASN A 17 -6.73 0.12 -6.04
C ASN A 17 -8.12 -0.16 -6.63
N PRO A 18 -8.77 0.83 -7.30
CA PRO A 18 -10.14 0.69 -7.78
C PRO A 18 -10.35 -0.46 -8.78
N SER A 19 -9.29 -0.91 -9.46
CA SER A 19 -9.39 -1.95 -10.49
C SER A 19 -9.37 -3.38 -9.94
N LYS A 20 -8.96 -3.58 -8.68
CA LYS A 20 -8.74 -4.91 -8.10
C LYS A 20 -9.72 -5.26 -6.97
N GLU A 21 -10.28 -4.26 -6.33
CA GLU A 21 -11.10 -4.43 -5.14
C GLU A 21 -12.55 -4.76 -5.51
N LYS A 22 -13.10 -5.80 -4.87
CA LYS A 22 -14.48 -6.24 -5.07
C LYS A 22 -15.17 -6.50 -3.73
N VAL A 23 -16.42 -6.10 -3.63
CA VAL A 23 -17.27 -6.33 -2.45
C VAL A 23 -17.34 -7.82 -2.08
N GLU A 24 -17.30 -8.71 -3.08
CA GLU A 24 -17.27 -10.17 -2.89
C GLU A 24 -16.10 -10.60 -2.02
N PHE A 25 -14.88 -10.06 -2.26
CA PHE A 25 -13.68 -10.39 -1.48
C PHE A 25 -13.78 -9.87 -0.06
N VAL A 26 -14.31 -8.67 0.14
CA VAL A 26 -14.56 -8.10 1.48
C VAL A 26 -15.47 -9.02 2.29
N ASN A 27 -16.58 -9.47 1.69
CA ASN A 27 -17.53 -10.35 2.36
C ASN A 27 -16.94 -11.75 2.65
N ALA A 28 -16.12 -12.29 1.74
CA ALA A 28 -15.44 -13.56 1.96
C ALA A 28 -14.45 -13.47 3.12
N ILE A 29 -13.61 -12.44 3.16
CA ILE A 29 -12.64 -12.21 4.25
C ILE A 29 -13.35 -12.09 5.60
N LYS A 30 -14.46 -11.34 5.69
CA LYS A 30 -15.26 -11.24 6.92
C LYS A 30 -15.75 -12.60 7.41
N LYS A 31 -16.33 -13.40 6.51
CA LYS A 31 -16.80 -14.76 6.83
C LYS A 31 -15.66 -15.67 7.30
N ASP A 32 -14.50 -15.58 6.67
CA ASP A 32 -13.35 -16.42 7.03
C ASP A 32 -12.81 -16.04 8.41
N ILE A 33 -12.76 -14.76 8.77
CA ILE A 33 -12.34 -14.29 10.09
C ILE A 33 -13.35 -14.75 11.16
N GLU A 34 -14.65 -14.62 10.92
CA GLU A 34 -15.71 -15.10 11.81
C GLU A 34 -15.66 -16.63 11.99
N TRP A 35 -15.43 -17.36 10.88
CA TRP A 35 -15.27 -18.82 10.91
C TRP A 35 -14.07 -19.26 11.74
N LEU A 36 -12.97 -18.47 11.75
CA LEU A 36 -11.81 -18.69 12.62
C LEU A 36 -12.09 -18.39 14.10
N GLY A 37 -13.26 -17.84 14.43
CA GLY A 37 -13.67 -17.51 15.80
C GLY A 37 -13.19 -16.15 16.28
N PHE A 38 -12.65 -15.32 15.40
CA PHE A 38 -12.21 -13.96 15.73
C PHE A 38 -13.33 -12.94 15.52
N LYS A 39 -13.22 -11.82 16.27
CA LYS A 39 -14.09 -10.66 16.14
C LYS A 39 -13.23 -9.41 16.00
N TRP A 40 -13.73 -8.45 15.27
CA TRP A 40 -13.14 -7.11 15.18
C TRP A 40 -13.94 -6.11 16.02
N TYR A 41 -13.29 -5.03 16.41
CA TYR A 41 -13.92 -3.92 17.10
C TYR A 41 -14.60 -2.98 16.11
N GLU A 42 -13.84 -2.50 15.12
CA GLU A 42 -14.33 -1.64 14.04
C GLU A 42 -13.82 -2.15 12.68
N ILE A 43 -14.50 -1.70 11.62
CA ILE A 43 -14.10 -1.95 10.23
C ILE A 43 -13.78 -0.61 9.59
N HIS A 44 -12.57 -0.53 9.00
CA HIS A 44 -12.11 0.64 8.27
C HIS A 44 -11.74 0.28 6.84
N TYR A 45 -11.83 1.28 5.97
CA TYR A 45 -11.41 1.18 4.57
C TYR A 45 -10.49 2.35 4.25
N ALA A 46 -9.44 2.12 3.47
CA ALA A 46 -8.55 3.16 2.98
C ALA A 46 -9.32 4.30 2.31
N SER A 47 -10.36 3.96 1.58
CA SER A 47 -11.24 4.93 0.91
C SER A 47 -12.00 5.87 1.83
N ASP A 48 -12.14 5.56 3.12
CA ASP A 48 -12.74 6.47 4.10
C ASP A 48 -11.81 7.64 4.44
N PHE A 49 -10.50 7.46 4.23
CA PHE A 49 -9.45 8.44 4.55
C PHE A 49 -8.89 9.17 3.34
N PHE A 50 -9.37 8.94 2.12
CA PHE A 50 -8.83 9.54 0.90
C PHE A 50 -8.72 11.07 0.93
N ASP A 51 -9.70 11.75 1.52
CA ASP A 51 -9.65 13.22 1.65
C ASP A 51 -8.48 13.64 2.57
N VAL A 52 -8.28 12.96 3.70
CA VAL A 52 -7.19 13.24 4.65
C VAL A 52 -5.83 12.89 4.03
N ILE A 53 -5.71 11.74 3.36
CA ILE A 53 -4.48 11.31 2.68
C ILE A 53 -4.11 12.31 1.59
N PHE A 54 -5.09 12.83 0.83
CA PHE A 54 -4.87 13.87 -0.18
C PHE A 54 -4.32 15.16 0.44
N GLU A 55 -4.88 15.63 1.56
CA GLU A 55 -4.37 16.82 2.26
C GLU A 55 -2.95 16.61 2.81
N LYS A 56 -2.58 15.38 3.23
CA LYS A 56 -1.20 15.07 3.61
C LYS A 56 -0.24 15.13 2.40
N ALA A 57 -0.67 14.70 1.22
CA ALA A 57 0.11 14.86 0.00
C ALA A 57 0.28 16.35 -0.37
N VAL A 58 -0.78 17.16 -0.25
CA VAL A 58 -0.73 18.63 -0.44
C VAL A 58 0.26 19.26 0.56
N LYS A 59 0.25 18.82 1.83
CA LYS A 59 1.23 19.26 2.83
C LYS A 59 2.67 18.96 2.40
N LEU A 60 2.96 17.73 1.95
CA LEU A 60 4.29 17.36 1.48
C LEU A 60 4.76 18.24 0.30
N ILE A 61 3.85 18.59 -0.62
CA ILE A 61 4.18 19.52 -1.72
C ILE A 61 4.52 20.90 -1.16
N LYS A 62 3.71 21.44 -0.25
CA LYS A 62 3.94 22.77 0.38
C LYS A 62 5.28 22.81 1.13
N ASP A 63 5.67 21.70 1.74
CA ASP A 63 6.93 21.57 2.48
C ASP A 63 8.12 21.27 1.55
N GLY A 64 7.94 21.26 0.23
CA GLY A 64 8.97 20.91 -0.76
C GLY A 64 9.45 19.46 -0.68
N LYS A 65 8.61 18.56 -0.14
CA LYS A 65 8.89 17.13 0.08
C LYS A 65 8.20 16.20 -0.93
N ALA A 66 7.48 16.76 -1.90
CA ALA A 66 6.89 16.01 -3.00
C ALA A 66 6.83 16.88 -4.26
N PHE A 67 6.86 16.24 -5.42
CA PHE A 67 6.80 16.89 -6.73
C PHE A 67 6.01 16.06 -7.72
N VAL A 68 5.33 16.73 -8.67
CA VAL A 68 4.66 16.07 -9.79
C VAL A 68 5.68 15.75 -10.86
N CYS A 69 5.68 14.51 -11.33
CA CYS A 69 6.61 13.96 -12.31
C CYS A 69 5.84 13.49 -13.54
N ASP A 70 6.33 13.85 -14.72
CA ASP A 70 5.72 13.50 -16.01
C ASP A 70 6.43 12.29 -16.66
N LEU A 71 7.39 11.68 -15.98
CA LEU A 71 8.02 10.45 -16.45
C LEU A 71 7.03 9.29 -16.38
N THR A 72 7.05 8.46 -17.41
CA THR A 72 6.33 7.19 -17.45
C THR A 72 6.86 6.19 -16.41
N ALA A 73 6.12 5.11 -16.16
CA ALA A 73 6.55 4.07 -15.23
C ALA A 73 7.88 3.42 -15.66
N ASP A 74 8.12 3.26 -16.97
CA ASP A 74 9.33 2.67 -17.49
C ASP A 74 10.52 3.62 -17.34
N GLU A 75 10.37 4.90 -17.66
CA GLU A 75 11.41 5.91 -17.44
C GLU A 75 11.76 6.08 -15.96
N ILE A 76 10.76 5.99 -15.05
CA ILE A 76 11.00 6.00 -13.59
C ILE A 76 11.81 4.77 -13.19
N ARG A 77 11.52 3.59 -13.76
CA ARG A 77 12.26 2.36 -13.49
C ARG A 77 13.70 2.45 -13.96
N GLU A 78 13.93 2.96 -15.17
CA GLU A 78 15.26 3.15 -15.75
C GLU A 78 16.09 4.15 -14.95
N THR A 79 15.48 5.28 -14.54
CA THR A 79 16.20 6.32 -13.80
C THR A 79 16.39 6.01 -12.32
N ARG A 80 15.70 4.99 -11.76
CA ARG A 80 15.84 4.61 -10.35
C ARG A 80 17.21 4.04 -10.02
N GLY A 81 17.95 3.50 -10.99
CA GLY A 81 19.21 2.81 -10.79
C GLY A 81 19.04 1.38 -10.28
N THR A 82 20.12 0.78 -9.80
CA THR A 82 20.19 -0.61 -9.32
C THR A 82 20.58 -0.67 -7.85
N LEU A 83 20.72 -1.86 -7.30
CA LEU A 83 21.21 -2.03 -5.91
C LEU A 83 22.65 -1.49 -5.72
N THR A 84 23.45 -1.45 -6.78
CA THR A 84 24.84 -1.02 -6.76
C THR A 84 25.09 0.33 -7.43
N GLU A 85 24.13 0.84 -8.17
CA GLU A 85 24.21 2.11 -8.87
C GLU A 85 23.14 3.08 -8.37
N PRO A 86 23.49 4.36 -8.06
CA PRO A 86 22.51 5.36 -7.65
C PRO A 86 21.54 5.66 -8.79
N GLY A 87 20.38 6.18 -8.42
CA GLY A 87 19.43 6.71 -9.38
C GLY A 87 19.78 8.11 -9.86
N VAL A 88 19.09 8.55 -10.90
CA VAL A 88 19.24 9.88 -11.50
C VAL A 88 18.00 10.72 -11.16
N ASN A 89 18.23 11.99 -10.82
CA ASN A 89 17.14 12.92 -10.53
C ASN A 89 16.25 13.10 -11.75
N SER A 90 14.93 13.11 -11.53
CA SER A 90 13.96 13.49 -12.56
C SER A 90 14.17 14.96 -12.96
N PRO A 91 14.03 15.31 -14.25
CA PRO A 91 14.07 16.71 -14.70
C PRO A 91 12.94 17.56 -14.08
N TYR A 92 11.91 16.94 -13.55
CA TYR A 92 10.76 17.58 -12.93
C TYR A 92 10.89 17.77 -11.42
N ARG A 93 11.99 17.29 -10.83
CA ARG A 93 12.20 17.24 -9.38
C ARG A 93 12.24 18.61 -8.71
N ASP A 94 12.68 19.61 -9.45
CA ASP A 94 12.91 20.97 -8.94
C ASP A 94 11.85 22.00 -9.42
N ARG A 95 10.67 21.52 -9.83
CA ARG A 95 9.50 22.39 -10.06
C ARG A 95 9.15 23.17 -8.80
N SER A 96 8.67 24.39 -8.95
CA SER A 96 8.23 25.21 -7.82
C SER A 96 7.06 24.58 -7.06
N VAL A 97 6.90 24.96 -5.81
CA VAL A 97 5.78 24.50 -4.96
C VAL A 97 4.43 24.87 -5.60
N GLU A 98 4.32 26.07 -6.12
CA GLU A 98 3.11 26.59 -6.76
C GLU A 98 2.73 25.76 -7.98
N GLU A 99 3.70 25.43 -8.82
CA GLU A 99 3.48 24.61 -10.00
C GLU A 99 3.08 23.18 -9.62
N ASN A 100 3.76 22.57 -8.67
CA ASN A 100 3.42 21.25 -8.17
C ASN A 100 2.01 21.19 -7.57
N LEU A 101 1.61 22.20 -6.79
CA LEU A 101 0.25 22.30 -6.25
C LEU A 101 -0.80 22.45 -7.35
N ARG A 102 -0.53 23.26 -8.37
CA ARG A 102 -1.42 23.42 -9.54
C ARG A 102 -1.59 22.09 -10.26
N LEU A 103 -0.49 21.45 -10.63
CA LEU A 103 -0.49 20.17 -11.36
C LEU A 103 -1.19 19.06 -10.56
N PHE A 104 -0.93 18.95 -9.26
CA PHE A 104 -1.55 17.92 -8.42
C PHE A 104 -3.07 18.14 -8.30
N ARG A 105 -3.54 19.37 -8.18
CA ARG A 105 -4.98 19.68 -8.24
C ARG A 105 -5.60 19.36 -9.60
N GLU A 106 -4.87 19.61 -10.69
CA GLU A 106 -5.29 19.23 -12.04
C GLU A 106 -5.36 17.72 -12.25
N MET A 107 -4.40 16.95 -11.68
CA MET A 107 -4.50 15.49 -11.62
C MET A 107 -5.80 15.05 -10.90
N ARG A 108 -6.09 15.66 -9.73
CA ARG A 108 -7.32 15.39 -8.97
C ARG A 108 -8.59 15.74 -9.74
N ALA A 109 -8.55 16.79 -10.56
CA ALA A 109 -9.65 17.21 -11.41
C ALA A 109 -9.80 16.38 -12.70
N GLY A 110 -8.96 15.37 -12.93
CA GLY A 110 -9.03 14.46 -14.08
C GLY A 110 -8.55 15.03 -15.41
N LYS A 111 -7.72 16.09 -15.38
CA LYS A 111 -7.21 16.73 -16.61
C LYS A 111 -6.18 15.90 -17.38
N TYR A 112 -5.59 14.90 -16.75
CA TYR A 112 -4.53 14.07 -17.32
C TYR A 112 -4.98 12.60 -17.39
N ASP A 113 -4.41 11.85 -18.33
CA ASP A 113 -4.70 10.44 -18.50
C ASP A 113 -3.86 9.52 -17.57
N ASP A 114 -4.25 8.26 -17.51
CA ASP A 114 -3.56 7.23 -16.73
C ASP A 114 -2.10 7.13 -17.18
N GLY A 115 -1.18 7.21 -16.21
CA GLY A 115 0.26 7.13 -16.47
C GLY A 115 0.92 8.43 -16.96
N GLU A 116 0.16 9.48 -17.28
CA GLU A 116 0.71 10.75 -17.78
C GLU A 116 1.45 11.54 -16.70
N LYS A 117 0.97 11.48 -15.46
CA LYS A 117 1.59 12.13 -14.30
C LYS A 117 1.47 11.30 -13.05
N VAL A 118 2.48 11.42 -12.20
CA VAL A 118 2.49 10.84 -10.85
C VAL A 118 2.97 11.88 -9.84
N LEU A 119 2.60 11.72 -8.57
CA LEU A 119 3.25 12.46 -7.48
C LEU A 119 4.35 11.58 -6.88
N ARG A 120 5.55 12.12 -6.75
CA ARG A 120 6.69 11.44 -6.13
C ARG A 120 7.10 12.15 -4.84
N ALA A 121 7.48 11.38 -3.82
CA ALA A 121 8.18 11.92 -2.66
C ALA A 121 9.57 12.43 -3.10
N LYS A 122 10.03 13.53 -2.50
CA LYS A 122 11.36 14.12 -2.76
C LYS A 122 12.28 13.75 -1.61
N ILE A 123 13.03 12.66 -1.76
CA ILE A 123 13.88 12.09 -0.72
C ILE A 123 15.35 12.12 -1.16
N ASP A 124 15.85 11.01 -1.74
CA ASP A 124 17.25 10.90 -2.15
C ASP A 124 17.41 9.82 -3.24
N MET A 125 17.76 10.22 -4.46
CA MET A 125 17.98 9.29 -5.57
C MET A 125 19.27 8.48 -5.44
N ALA A 126 20.18 8.85 -4.52
CA ALA A 126 21.41 8.12 -4.22
C ALA A 126 21.28 7.17 -3.01
N ALA A 127 20.10 7.09 -2.38
CA ALA A 127 19.88 6.22 -1.22
C ALA A 127 20.22 4.76 -1.53
N ASN A 128 20.86 4.07 -0.58
CA ASN A 128 21.15 2.63 -0.73
C ASN A 128 19.85 1.81 -0.82
N ASN A 129 18.84 2.20 -0.04
CA ASN A 129 17.51 1.60 -0.11
C ASN A 129 16.74 2.18 -1.30
N ILE A 130 16.43 1.34 -2.29
CA ILE A 130 15.71 1.73 -3.51
C ILE A 130 14.33 2.33 -3.20
N ASN A 131 13.66 1.89 -2.13
CA ASN A 131 12.36 2.43 -1.73
C ASN A 131 12.42 3.90 -1.30
N MET A 132 13.63 4.42 -0.98
CA MET A 132 13.86 5.83 -0.63
C MET A 132 14.25 6.70 -1.83
N ARG A 133 14.35 6.13 -3.04
CA ARG A 133 14.73 6.87 -4.25
C ARG A 133 13.53 7.51 -4.92
N ASP A 134 13.08 8.63 -4.34
CA ASP A 134 11.94 9.43 -4.81
C ASP A 134 10.74 8.56 -5.24
N PRO A 135 10.15 7.75 -4.34
CA PRO A 135 9.09 6.81 -4.69
C PRO A 135 7.82 7.53 -5.15
N VAL A 136 7.07 6.86 -6.03
CA VAL A 136 5.72 7.30 -6.41
C VAL A 136 4.79 7.14 -5.21
N ILE A 137 4.07 8.20 -4.86
CA ILE A 137 3.10 8.22 -3.74
C ILE A 137 1.64 8.41 -4.18
N TYR A 138 1.40 8.95 -5.39
CA TYR A 138 0.08 9.02 -6.02
C TYR A 138 0.17 8.74 -7.52
N ARG A 139 -0.87 8.09 -8.04
CA ARG A 139 -1.05 7.80 -9.48
C ARG A 139 -2.45 8.18 -9.95
N ILE A 140 -2.61 8.39 -11.26
CA ILE A 140 -3.90 8.57 -11.92
C ILE A 140 -4.45 7.19 -12.30
N VAL A 141 -5.71 6.91 -11.96
CA VAL A 141 -6.46 5.74 -12.40
C VAL A 141 -7.91 6.15 -12.65
N LYS A 142 -8.32 6.24 -13.89
CA LYS A 142 -9.69 6.61 -14.29
C LYS A 142 -10.61 5.39 -14.29
N ALA A 143 -10.79 4.77 -13.13
CA ALA A 143 -11.69 3.63 -12.93
C ALA A 143 -12.64 3.91 -11.77
N PRO A 144 -13.91 3.46 -11.84
CA PRO A 144 -14.85 3.58 -10.74
C PRO A 144 -14.36 2.78 -9.52
N HIS A 145 -14.36 3.40 -8.36
CA HIS A 145 -14.06 2.76 -7.09
C HIS A 145 -15.31 2.10 -6.50
N HIS A 146 -15.20 0.89 -5.94
CA HIS A 146 -16.34 0.12 -5.45
C HIS A 146 -17.15 0.82 -4.33
N ARG A 147 -16.54 1.74 -3.56
CA ARG A 147 -17.22 2.53 -2.50
C ARG A 147 -17.35 4.02 -2.84
N GLN A 148 -16.38 4.61 -3.53
CA GLN A 148 -16.30 6.04 -3.81
C GLN A 148 -16.84 6.41 -5.22
N GLY A 149 -17.21 5.40 -6.03
CA GLY A 149 -17.68 5.64 -7.40
C GLY A 149 -16.65 6.39 -8.23
N THR A 150 -17.05 7.48 -8.87
CA THR A 150 -16.19 8.32 -9.71
C THR A 150 -15.69 9.59 -9.00
N LYS A 151 -15.83 9.67 -7.66
CA LYS A 151 -15.38 10.85 -6.88
C LYS A 151 -13.88 11.08 -7.02
N TRP A 152 -13.08 10.01 -7.16
CA TRP A 152 -11.63 10.04 -7.24
C TRP A 152 -11.15 9.51 -8.59
N VAL A 153 -10.09 10.11 -9.10
CA VAL A 153 -9.36 9.72 -10.32
C VAL A 153 -7.85 9.64 -10.07
N ILE A 154 -7.42 9.97 -8.85
CA ILE A 154 -6.05 9.76 -8.37
C ILE A 154 -6.11 8.94 -7.08
N TYR A 155 -5.16 8.05 -6.92
CA TYR A 155 -5.13 7.11 -5.80
C TYR A 155 -3.73 7.06 -5.18
N PRO A 156 -3.64 7.01 -3.83
CA PRO A 156 -2.36 6.84 -3.18
C PRO A 156 -1.75 5.47 -3.47
N MET A 157 -0.44 5.39 -3.43
CA MET A 157 0.28 4.12 -3.43
C MET A 157 0.31 3.55 -2.02
N TYR A 158 0.43 2.22 -1.90
CA TYR A 158 0.46 1.49 -0.63
C TYR A 158 1.44 2.10 0.38
N ASP A 159 2.68 2.37 -0.03
CA ASP A 159 3.72 2.91 0.86
C ASP A 159 3.43 4.34 1.38
N PHE A 160 2.46 5.01 0.80
CA PHE A 160 2.00 6.31 1.29
C PHE A 160 0.70 6.20 2.09
N ALA A 161 -0.25 5.37 1.64
CA ALA A 161 -1.55 5.18 2.28
C ALA A 161 -1.42 4.50 3.64
N HIS A 162 -0.83 3.29 3.68
CA HIS A 162 -0.74 2.46 4.87
C HIS A 162 -0.15 3.16 6.13
N PRO A 163 1.02 3.87 6.05
CA PRO A 163 1.52 4.58 7.23
C PRO A 163 0.60 5.71 7.72
N LEU A 164 -0.14 6.36 6.82
CA LEU A 164 -1.10 7.40 7.19
C LEU A 164 -2.36 6.82 7.83
N GLU A 165 -2.84 5.71 7.32
CA GLU A 165 -3.99 4.98 7.83
C GLU A 165 -3.71 4.48 9.25
N ASP A 166 -2.59 3.82 9.47
CA ASP A 166 -2.13 3.41 10.80
C ASP A 166 -2.11 4.59 11.78
N ALA A 167 -1.56 5.72 11.33
CA ALA A 167 -1.44 6.91 12.18
C ALA A 167 -2.80 7.57 12.47
N ILE A 168 -3.73 7.57 11.51
CA ILE A 168 -5.09 8.12 11.66
C ILE A 168 -5.91 7.25 12.61
N GLU A 169 -5.79 5.92 12.50
CA GLU A 169 -6.50 4.97 13.36
C GLU A 169 -5.88 4.84 14.77
N GLY A 170 -4.75 5.49 15.03
CA GLY A 170 -4.07 5.41 16.32
C GLY A 170 -3.40 4.06 16.58
N ILE A 171 -3.03 3.33 15.51
CA ILE A 171 -2.26 2.09 15.60
C ILE A 171 -0.93 2.38 16.27
N THR A 172 -0.57 1.59 17.26
CA THR A 172 0.72 1.71 17.98
C THR A 172 1.80 0.81 17.38
N HIS A 173 1.41 -0.38 16.94
CA HIS A 173 2.30 -1.41 16.40
C HIS A 173 1.71 -1.95 15.10
N SER A 174 2.31 -1.58 13.98
CA SER A 174 1.96 -2.06 12.64
C SER A 174 2.74 -3.33 12.36
N CYS A 175 2.06 -4.46 12.35
CA CYS A 175 2.69 -5.77 12.17
C CYS A 175 2.59 -6.21 10.72
N CYS A 176 3.72 -6.50 10.07
CA CYS A 176 3.78 -6.99 8.70
C CYS A 176 4.74 -8.16 8.52
N SER A 177 4.75 -8.74 7.33
CA SER A 177 5.70 -9.79 6.98
C SER A 177 7.09 -9.20 6.69
N LEU A 178 8.13 -10.03 6.82
CA LEU A 178 9.54 -9.63 6.70
C LEU A 178 9.89 -9.01 5.34
N GLU A 179 9.14 -9.31 4.29
CA GLU A 179 9.31 -8.71 2.97
C GLU A 179 9.12 -7.18 2.94
N PHE A 180 8.51 -6.61 3.97
CA PHE A 180 8.32 -5.16 4.14
C PHE A 180 9.42 -4.48 4.98
N GLU A 181 10.46 -5.20 5.40
CA GLU A 181 11.56 -4.63 6.19
C GLU A 181 12.22 -3.44 5.49
N ASP A 182 12.48 -3.59 4.19
CA ASP A 182 13.08 -2.52 3.37
C ASP A 182 12.12 -1.33 3.12
N HIS A 183 10.82 -1.49 3.37
CA HIS A 183 9.82 -0.42 3.28
C HIS A 183 9.72 0.41 4.56
N ARG A 184 10.17 -0.10 5.72
CA ARG A 184 10.09 0.59 7.02
C ARG A 184 10.70 1.99 7.03
N PRO A 185 11.88 2.26 6.42
CA PRO A 185 12.40 3.63 6.35
C PRO A 185 11.48 4.61 5.64
N LEU A 186 10.75 4.16 4.60
CA LEU A 186 9.77 4.98 3.90
C LEU A 186 8.51 5.18 4.75
N TYR A 187 8.04 4.14 5.45
CA TYR A 187 6.95 4.23 6.41
C TYR A 187 7.24 5.31 7.48
N ASP A 188 8.39 5.24 8.12
CA ASP A 188 8.81 6.19 9.14
C ASP A 188 8.92 7.62 8.58
N TRP A 189 9.46 7.77 7.37
CA TRP A 189 9.55 9.05 6.67
C TRP A 189 8.18 9.67 6.40
N VAL A 190 7.22 8.88 5.92
CA VAL A 190 5.85 9.35 5.64
C VAL A 190 5.18 9.83 6.91
N VAL A 191 5.17 9.02 7.98
CA VAL A 191 4.56 9.38 9.26
C VAL A 191 5.16 10.66 9.83
N GLU A 192 6.51 10.77 9.79
CA GLU A 192 7.22 11.96 10.27
C GLU A 192 6.87 13.20 9.46
N LYS A 193 7.03 13.15 8.13
CA LYS A 193 6.87 14.33 7.28
C LYS A 193 5.40 14.77 7.17
N CYS A 194 4.46 13.85 7.36
CA CYS A 194 3.04 14.17 7.46
C CYS A 194 2.62 14.71 8.84
N GLY A 195 3.52 14.70 9.83
CA GLY A 195 3.35 15.38 11.11
C GLY A 195 2.47 14.63 12.11
N PHE A 196 2.53 13.31 12.14
CA PHE A 196 1.82 12.50 13.14
C PHE A 196 2.65 12.33 14.42
N ASN A 197 1.97 12.45 15.58
CA ASN A 197 2.52 12.21 16.91
C ASN A 197 1.37 11.81 17.86
N PRO A 198 1.38 10.65 18.54
CA PRO A 198 2.45 9.63 18.49
C PRO A 198 2.58 8.97 17.12
N ARG A 199 3.75 8.36 16.85
CA ARG A 199 4.02 7.64 15.61
C ARG A 199 3.75 6.15 15.81
N PRO A 200 3.02 5.49 14.91
CA PRO A 200 2.97 4.03 14.88
C PRO A 200 4.36 3.45 14.61
N ARG A 201 4.60 2.24 15.08
CA ARG A 201 5.86 1.53 14.86
C ARG A 201 5.62 0.30 14.00
N GLN A 202 6.25 0.26 12.83
CA GLN A 202 6.24 -0.93 11.98
C GLN A 202 7.17 -2.00 12.55
N ILE A 203 6.70 -3.25 12.60
CA ILE A 203 7.42 -4.42 13.10
C ILE A 203 7.18 -5.57 12.14
N GLU A 204 8.25 -6.19 11.67
CA GLU A 204 8.19 -7.30 10.74
C GLU A 204 8.41 -8.63 11.43
N PHE A 205 7.65 -9.63 10.95
CA PHE A 205 7.72 -11.00 11.42
C PHE A 205 8.18 -11.93 10.31
N ALA A 206 9.07 -12.87 10.68
CA ALA A 206 9.54 -13.88 9.76
C ALA A 206 8.39 -14.80 9.32
N ARG A 207 8.45 -15.22 8.05
CA ARG A 207 7.54 -16.23 7.52
C ARG A 207 7.80 -17.58 8.18
N LEU A 208 6.74 -18.26 8.59
CA LEU A 208 6.82 -19.66 9.01
C LEU A 208 7.07 -20.54 7.78
N ASN A 209 8.20 -21.22 7.77
CA ASN A 209 8.53 -22.21 6.74
C ASN A 209 8.46 -23.62 7.35
N LEU A 210 7.69 -24.48 6.71
CA LEU A 210 7.53 -25.88 7.10
C LEU A 210 8.01 -26.81 6.00
N THR A 211 8.70 -27.90 6.37
CA THR A 211 9.09 -28.94 5.43
C THR A 211 7.86 -29.67 4.89
N HIS A 212 7.92 -30.13 3.66
CA HIS A 212 6.83 -30.85 2.97
C HIS A 212 5.50 -30.08 2.89
N THR A 213 5.55 -28.73 2.98
CA THR A 213 4.35 -27.89 2.99
C THR A 213 4.48 -26.76 1.99
N ILE A 214 3.51 -26.62 1.11
CA ILE A 214 3.42 -25.50 0.16
C ILE A 214 2.57 -24.41 0.81
N MET A 215 3.15 -23.20 0.96
CA MET A 215 2.47 -22.01 1.50
C MET A 215 2.08 -21.01 0.40
N SER A 216 2.48 -21.26 -0.85
CA SER A 216 2.18 -20.38 -1.98
C SER A 216 0.80 -20.68 -2.56
N LYS A 217 -0.13 -19.75 -2.43
CA LYS A 217 -1.47 -19.81 -3.04
C LYS A 217 -1.42 -20.09 -4.55
N ARG A 218 -0.44 -19.53 -5.26
CA ARG A 218 -0.28 -19.73 -6.71
C ARG A 218 -0.01 -21.20 -7.05
N TYR A 219 0.90 -21.85 -6.34
CA TYR A 219 1.20 -23.27 -6.57
C TYR A 219 0.06 -24.18 -6.13
N LEU A 220 -0.59 -23.87 -5.01
CA LEU A 220 -1.75 -24.66 -4.56
C LEU A 220 -2.90 -24.57 -5.55
N ARG A 221 -3.16 -23.39 -6.11
CA ARG A 221 -4.16 -23.18 -7.14
C ARG A 221 -3.84 -23.98 -8.42
N GLN A 222 -2.57 -23.98 -8.83
CA GLN A 222 -2.10 -24.75 -10.00
C GLN A 222 -2.38 -26.24 -9.83
N LEU A 223 -2.18 -26.83 -8.64
CA LEU A 223 -2.49 -28.23 -8.36
C LEU A 223 -3.98 -28.56 -8.58
N VAL A 224 -4.87 -27.62 -8.29
CA VAL A 224 -6.31 -27.77 -8.56
C VAL A 224 -6.60 -27.64 -10.06
N GLU A 225 -6.01 -26.65 -10.73
CA GLU A 225 -6.20 -26.40 -12.17
C GLU A 225 -5.64 -27.56 -13.01
N ASP A 226 -4.54 -28.16 -12.60
CA ASP A 226 -3.92 -29.34 -13.25
C ASP A 226 -4.63 -30.66 -12.90
N GLY A 227 -5.67 -30.64 -12.07
CA GLY A 227 -6.43 -31.82 -11.65
C GLY A 227 -5.66 -32.81 -10.75
N VAL A 228 -4.54 -32.39 -10.18
CA VAL A 228 -3.76 -33.22 -9.22
C VAL A 228 -4.53 -33.43 -7.92
N VAL A 229 -5.29 -32.42 -7.52
CA VAL A 229 -6.21 -32.44 -6.38
C VAL A 229 -7.58 -31.88 -6.80
N GLU A 230 -8.63 -32.34 -6.14
CA GLU A 230 -10.01 -31.93 -6.48
C GLU A 230 -10.36 -30.52 -6.01
N GLY A 231 -9.65 -30.00 -5.02
CA GLY A 231 -9.88 -28.66 -4.45
C GLY A 231 -9.14 -28.44 -3.16
N TRP A 232 -9.43 -27.32 -2.50
CA TRP A 232 -8.75 -26.91 -1.26
C TRP A 232 -8.92 -27.88 -0.11
N ASN A 233 -10.03 -28.62 -0.07
CA ASN A 233 -10.36 -29.59 0.97
C ASN A 233 -9.81 -31.01 0.69
N ASP A 234 -9.20 -31.24 -0.48
CA ASP A 234 -8.61 -32.53 -0.82
C ASP A 234 -7.55 -32.94 0.24
N PRO A 235 -7.62 -34.16 0.79
CA PRO A 235 -6.63 -34.66 1.76
C PRO A 235 -5.19 -34.61 1.24
N ARG A 236 -5.00 -34.72 -0.07
CA ARG A 236 -3.68 -34.70 -0.72
C ARG A 236 -3.10 -33.28 -0.88
N MET A 237 -3.90 -32.21 -0.61
CA MET A 237 -3.42 -30.84 -0.72
C MET A 237 -2.23 -30.60 0.22
N PRO A 238 -1.02 -30.29 -0.29
CA PRO A 238 0.21 -30.24 0.49
C PRO A 238 0.37 -28.89 1.24
N THR A 239 -0.63 -28.52 2.01
CA THR A 239 -0.66 -27.24 2.77
C THR A 239 -1.18 -27.46 4.18
N LEU A 240 -0.99 -26.43 5.02
CA LEU A 240 -1.58 -26.39 6.34
C LEU A 240 -3.11 -26.35 6.23
N LYS A 241 -3.76 -27.20 7.01
CA LYS A 241 -5.20 -27.20 7.19
C LYS A 241 -5.52 -26.81 8.62
N ILE A 242 -6.48 -25.91 8.78
CA ILE A 242 -7.02 -25.57 10.09
C ILE A 242 -8.04 -26.67 10.40
N GLY A 243 -7.66 -27.56 11.34
CA GLY A 243 -8.60 -28.54 11.89
C GLY A 243 -9.62 -27.85 12.78
N ARG A 244 -10.86 -28.33 12.73
CA ARG A 244 -11.86 -28.00 13.75
C ARG A 244 -11.65 -28.87 14.99
#